data_2065b391cf8490262fb3236cb70af1f2
#
_entry.id   2065b391cf8490262fb3236cb70af1f2
#
_cell.length_a   1.000
_cell.length_b   1.000
_cell.length_c   1.000
_cell.angle_alpha   90.00
_cell.angle_beta   90.00
_cell.angle_gamma   90.00
#
_symmetry.space_group_name_H-M   'P 1'
#
loop_
_entity.id
_entity.type
_entity.pdbx_description
1 polymer ?
#
loop_
_entity_poly.entity_id
_entity_poly.type
_entity_poly.pdbx_seq_one_letter_code
_entity_poly.pdbx_strand_id
1 'polypeptide(L)'
;FGRRRPYFLVGAILTTLALIAMPNSPSLWFAAAMLWIMDASINITMEPFRAFVGDNLPEEQRTTGYAMQSFFIGAGAVFASILPWLLSNVFDVASTAPEGVVPLSVRIAFYVGAAGLFGAVLWTVLSTREYSPEQIAAFERARGLKPVAPGEEPPAKSVRGWLTTGLVC
;
A
#
# COMPACT_ATOMS: atom_id res chain seq x y z
N PHE A 1 -16.41 -3.72 -13.39
CA PHE A 1 -15.35 -3.04 -12.62
C PHE A 1 -15.69 -3.23 -11.15
N GLY A 2 -14.77 -3.82 -10.35
CA GLY A 2 -14.97 -4.06 -8.92
C GLY A 2 -15.09 -2.76 -8.14
N ARG A 3 -15.73 -2.79 -6.97
CA ARG A 3 -16.08 -1.62 -6.16
C ARG A 3 -14.85 -0.85 -5.64
N ARG A 4 -13.70 -1.53 -5.44
CA ARG A 4 -12.49 -0.97 -4.83
C ARG A 4 -11.34 -0.72 -5.81
N ARG A 5 -11.32 -1.41 -6.96
CA ARG A 5 -10.27 -1.27 -7.98
C ARG A 5 -10.03 0.15 -8.49
N PRO A 6 -11.08 0.97 -8.77
CA PRO A 6 -10.85 2.32 -9.25
C PRO A 6 -10.11 3.20 -8.23
N TYR A 7 -10.34 3.00 -6.92
CA TYR A 7 -9.63 3.76 -5.87
C TYR A 7 -8.14 3.42 -5.83
N PHE A 8 -7.78 2.14 -5.97
CA PHE A 8 -6.39 1.72 -6.09
C PHE A 8 -5.70 2.37 -7.29
N LEU A 9 -6.37 2.35 -8.43
CA LEU A 9 -5.80 2.85 -9.68
C LEU A 9 -5.65 4.36 -9.64
N VAL A 10 -6.64 5.08 -9.17
CA VAL A 10 -6.59 6.55 -9.03
C VAL A 10 -5.50 6.96 -8.03
N GLY A 11 -5.44 6.33 -6.86
CA GLY A 11 -4.40 6.61 -5.87
C GLY A 11 -3.00 6.30 -6.41
N ALA A 12 -2.81 5.19 -7.12
CA ALA A 12 -1.53 4.84 -7.72
C ALA A 12 -1.10 5.82 -8.82
N ILE A 13 -2.02 6.27 -9.67
CA ILE A 13 -1.75 7.27 -10.70
C ILE A 13 -1.32 8.58 -10.07
N LEU A 14 -2.08 9.09 -9.08
CA LEU A 14 -1.77 10.33 -8.39
C LEU A 14 -0.41 10.27 -7.67
N THR A 15 -0.14 9.17 -6.96
CA THR A 15 1.15 8.97 -6.29
C THR A 15 2.30 8.89 -7.29
N THR A 16 2.11 8.19 -8.40
CA THR A 16 3.13 8.07 -9.46
C THR A 16 3.42 9.43 -10.09
N LEU A 17 2.40 10.22 -10.39
CA LEU A 17 2.57 11.57 -10.92
C LEU A 17 3.29 12.48 -9.94
N ALA A 18 2.96 12.41 -8.65
CA ALA A 18 3.65 13.17 -7.60
C ALA A 18 5.13 12.76 -7.46
N LEU A 19 5.44 11.45 -7.53
CA LEU A 19 6.81 10.93 -7.50
C LEU A 19 7.65 11.39 -8.69
N ILE A 20 7.05 11.51 -9.87
CA ILE A 20 7.72 12.01 -11.07
C ILE A 20 7.88 13.53 -11.02
N ALA A 21 6.89 14.25 -10.53
CA ALA A 21 6.91 15.72 -10.49
C ALA A 21 7.84 16.26 -9.40
N MET A 22 7.94 15.58 -8.25
CA MET A 22 8.70 16.05 -7.09
C MET A 22 10.18 16.32 -7.38
N PRO A 23 10.96 15.41 -8.00
CA PRO A 23 12.37 15.65 -8.28
C PRO A 23 12.61 16.70 -9.42
N ASN A 24 11.56 17.07 -10.14
CA ASN A 24 11.60 18.09 -11.18
C ASN A 24 10.99 19.43 -10.71
N SER A 25 10.77 19.59 -9.41
CA SER A 25 10.13 20.78 -8.85
C SER A 25 10.99 22.03 -9.05
N PRO A 26 10.39 23.13 -9.56
CA PRO A 26 11.10 24.41 -9.76
C PRO A 26 11.29 25.18 -8.45
N SER A 27 10.54 24.85 -7.40
CA SER A 27 10.58 25.56 -6.12
C SER A 27 10.26 24.66 -4.94
N LEU A 28 10.72 25.05 -3.75
CA LEU A 28 10.45 24.33 -2.50
C LEU A 28 8.96 24.19 -2.22
N TRP A 29 8.18 25.25 -2.49
CA TRP A 29 6.73 25.24 -2.29
C TRP A 29 6.01 24.24 -3.19
N PHE A 30 6.48 24.11 -4.43
CA PHE A 30 5.94 23.12 -5.35
C PHE A 30 6.27 21.70 -4.87
N ALA A 31 7.50 21.45 -4.40
CA ALA A 31 7.88 20.16 -3.83
C ALA A 31 7.04 19.81 -2.58
N ALA A 32 6.79 20.76 -1.70
CA ALA A 32 5.94 20.59 -0.53
C ALA A 32 4.48 20.27 -0.91
N ALA A 33 3.93 20.93 -1.91
CA ALA A 33 2.59 20.65 -2.42
C ALA A 33 2.51 19.23 -3.02
N MET A 34 3.52 18.81 -3.79
CA MET A 34 3.59 17.46 -4.35
C MET A 34 3.72 16.39 -3.25
N LEU A 35 4.46 16.68 -2.18
CA LEU A 35 4.56 15.80 -1.01
C LEU A 35 3.19 15.60 -0.34
N TRP A 36 2.41 16.64 -0.17
CA TRP A 36 1.06 16.55 0.40
C TRP A 36 0.10 15.74 -0.49
N ILE A 37 0.16 15.99 -1.81
CA ILE A 37 -0.63 15.21 -2.77
C ILE A 37 -0.24 13.74 -2.73
N MET A 38 1.06 13.44 -2.65
CA MET A 38 1.57 12.09 -2.56
C MET A 38 1.09 11.39 -1.28
N ASP A 39 1.19 12.07 -0.12
CA ASP A 39 0.75 11.53 1.17
C ASP A 39 -0.76 11.25 1.17
N ALA A 40 -1.57 12.18 0.71
CA ALA A 40 -3.01 12.00 0.57
C ALA A 40 -3.35 10.83 -0.37
N SER A 41 -2.64 10.71 -1.49
CA SER A 41 -2.87 9.65 -2.48
C SER A 41 -2.49 8.27 -1.96
N ILE A 42 -1.40 8.16 -1.19
CA ILE A 42 -1.00 6.91 -0.52
C ILE A 42 -2.06 6.51 0.50
N ASN A 43 -2.55 7.43 1.31
CA ASN A 43 -3.60 7.15 2.30
C ASN A 43 -4.89 6.68 1.64
N ILE A 44 -5.32 7.31 0.53
CA ILE A 44 -6.49 6.87 -0.25
C ILE A 44 -6.31 5.44 -0.79
N THR A 45 -5.08 5.02 -1.11
CA THR A 45 -4.79 3.68 -1.60
C THR A 45 -4.68 2.65 -0.48
N MET A 46 -4.13 3.04 0.68
CA MET A 46 -3.87 2.14 1.82
C MET A 46 -5.16 1.62 2.47
N GLU A 47 -6.18 2.45 2.63
CA GLU A 47 -7.43 2.04 3.27
C GLU A 47 -8.16 0.92 2.50
N PRO A 48 -8.40 1.04 1.18
CA PRO A 48 -8.94 -0.06 0.40
C PRO A 48 -8.06 -1.31 0.41
N PHE A 49 -6.72 -1.15 0.45
CA PHE A 49 -5.79 -2.26 0.48
C PHE A 49 -5.89 -3.08 1.77
N ARG A 50 -5.93 -2.42 2.93
CA ARG A 50 -6.15 -3.07 4.23
C ARG A 50 -7.48 -3.80 4.26
N ALA A 51 -8.54 -3.15 3.79
CA ALA A 51 -9.84 -3.78 3.69
C ALA A 51 -9.85 -4.98 2.74
N PHE A 52 -9.13 -4.90 1.62
CA PHE A 52 -9.00 -6.00 0.67
C PHE A 52 -8.31 -7.23 1.28
N VAL A 53 -7.25 -7.04 2.07
CA VAL A 53 -6.58 -8.12 2.81
C VAL A 53 -7.55 -8.73 3.83
N GLY A 54 -8.30 -7.90 4.57
CA GLY A 54 -9.28 -8.36 5.54
C GLY A 54 -10.43 -9.18 4.95
N ASP A 55 -10.91 -8.80 3.76
CA ASP A 55 -12.04 -9.46 3.11
C ASP A 55 -11.65 -10.76 2.39
N ASN A 56 -10.43 -10.86 1.89
CA ASN A 56 -9.98 -12.03 1.12
C ASN A 56 -9.37 -13.14 2.00
N LEU A 57 -9.04 -12.86 3.26
CA LEU A 57 -8.44 -13.83 4.16
C LEU A 57 -9.42 -14.29 5.24
N PRO A 58 -9.46 -15.61 5.54
CA PRO A 58 -10.16 -16.14 6.72
C PRO A 58 -9.65 -15.47 8.00
N GLU A 59 -10.49 -15.40 9.05
CA GLU A 59 -10.11 -14.75 10.32
C GLU A 59 -8.80 -15.29 10.91
N GLU A 60 -8.57 -16.59 10.79
CA GLU A 60 -7.37 -17.28 11.28
C GLU A 60 -6.08 -16.81 10.59
N GLN A 61 -6.17 -16.38 9.32
CA GLN A 61 -5.03 -15.97 8.51
C GLN A 61 -4.88 -14.45 8.39
N ARG A 62 -5.83 -13.65 8.86
CA ARG A 62 -5.79 -12.19 8.78
C ARG A 62 -4.56 -11.61 9.48
N THR A 63 -4.23 -12.11 10.66
CA THR A 63 -3.05 -11.66 11.42
C THR A 63 -1.76 -11.91 10.63
N THR A 64 -1.64 -13.09 10.04
CA THR A 64 -0.49 -13.44 9.18
C THR A 64 -0.45 -12.55 7.92
N GLY A 65 -1.60 -12.27 7.31
CA GLY A 65 -1.70 -11.38 6.16
C GLY A 65 -1.21 -9.97 6.46
N TYR A 66 -1.64 -9.38 7.59
CA TYR A 66 -1.18 -8.06 8.02
C TYR A 66 0.30 -8.06 8.43
N ALA A 67 0.80 -9.14 9.05
CA ALA A 67 2.22 -9.28 9.38
C ALA A 67 3.09 -9.33 8.12
N MET A 68 2.67 -10.08 7.11
CA MET A 68 3.34 -10.13 5.80
C MET A 68 3.31 -8.77 5.09
N GLN A 69 2.18 -8.08 5.13
CA GLN A 69 2.07 -6.72 4.59
C GLN A 69 3.09 -5.79 5.26
N SER A 70 3.15 -5.78 6.58
CA SER A 70 4.09 -4.96 7.35
C SER A 70 5.55 -5.32 7.06
N PHE A 71 5.84 -6.61 6.90
CA PHE A 71 7.17 -7.08 6.51
C PHE A 71 7.59 -6.54 5.15
N PHE A 72 6.73 -6.63 4.13
CA PHE A 72 7.04 -6.12 2.80
C PHE A 72 7.16 -4.60 2.75
N ILE A 73 6.36 -3.87 3.54
CA ILE A 73 6.49 -2.42 3.68
C ILE A 73 7.86 -2.07 4.27
N GLY A 74 8.27 -2.75 5.35
CA GLY A 74 9.58 -2.56 5.99
C GLY A 74 10.73 -2.91 5.05
N ALA A 75 10.68 -4.04 4.37
CA ALA A 75 11.68 -4.44 3.39
C ALA A 75 11.79 -3.44 2.23
N GLY A 76 10.66 -2.94 1.73
CA GLY A 76 10.60 -1.90 0.71
C GLY A 76 11.23 -0.59 1.17
N ALA A 77 10.98 -0.17 2.41
CA ALA A 77 11.56 1.03 2.99
C ALA A 77 13.10 0.93 3.10
N VAL A 78 13.61 -0.22 3.54
CA VAL A 78 15.06 -0.50 3.59
C VAL A 78 15.67 -0.43 2.19
N PHE A 79 15.05 -1.10 1.21
CA PHE A 79 15.51 -1.08 -0.18
C PHE A 79 15.52 0.35 -0.76
N ALA A 80 14.45 1.10 -0.55
CA ALA A 80 14.34 2.48 -1.02
C ALA A 80 15.40 3.40 -0.38
N SER A 81 15.73 3.17 0.90
CA SER A 81 16.77 3.95 1.61
C SER A 81 18.18 3.65 1.10
N ILE A 82 18.44 2.42 0.69
CA ILE A 82 19.75 2.00 0.17
C ILE A 82 19.92 2.39 -1.30
N LEU A 83 18.84 2.53 -2.04
CA LEU A 83 18.86 2.72 -3.49
C LEU A 83 19.70 3.94 -3.95
N PRO A 84 19.61 5.15 -3.35
CA PRO A 84 20.45 6.28 -3.74
C PRO A 84 21.93 6.02 -3.51
N TRP A 85 22.28 5.35 -2.41
CA TRP A 85 23.66 4.96 -2.13
C TRP A 85 24.18 3.94 -3.15
N LEU A 86 23.37 2.95 -3.49
CA LEU A 86 23.71 1.93 -4.50
C LEU A 86 23.94 2.58 -5.87
N LEU A 87 23.09 3.52 -6.27
CA LEU A 87 23.21 4.23 -7.54
C LEU A 87 24.50 5.05 -7.60
N SER A 88 24.90 5.69 -6.50
CA SER A 88 26.11 6.51 -6.48
C SER A 88 27.41 5.70 -6.37
N ASN A 89 27.42 4.59 -5.62
CA ASN A 89 28.66 3.85 -5.34
C ASN A 89 28.88 2.64 -6.24
N VAL A 90 27.82 2.07 -6.82
CA VAL A 90 27.94 0.88 -7.70
C VAL A 90 27.77 1.26 -9.17
N PHE A 91 26.89 2.22 -9.47
CA PHE A 91 26.60 2.65 -10.83
C PHE A 91 27.23 3.99 -11.20
N ASP A 92 28.09 4.57 -10.34
CA ASP A 92 28.77 5.86 -10.54
C ASP A 92 27.83 7.01 -10.95
N VAL A 93 26.55 6.95 -10.52
CA VAL A 93 25.60 8.02 -10.79
C VAL A 93 25.88 9.20 -9.88
N ALA A 94 26.00 10.41 -10.44
CA ALA A 94 26.30 11.62 -9.70
C ALA A 94 25.35 11.82 -8.51
N SER A 95 25.91 11.83 -7.29
CA SER A 95 25.19 12.07 -6.02
C SER A 95 25.24 13.54 -5.60
N THR A 96 26.04 14.35 -6.29
CA THR A 96 26.19 15.79 -6.04
C THR A 96 25.59 16.58 -7.21
N ALA A 97 24.94 17.69 -6.90
CA ALA A 97 24.40 18.62 -7.88
C ALA A 97 24.66 20.07 -7.42
N PRO A 98 24.65 21.05 -8.32
CA PRO A 98 24.68 22.47 -7.97
C PRO A 98 23.53 22.85 -7.02
N GLU A 99 23.69 23.94 -6.29
CA GLU A 99 22.64 24.45 -5.40
C GLU A 99 21.31 24.64 -6.16
N GLY A 100 20.23 24.12 -5.58
CA GLY A 100 18.89 24.18 -6.17
C GLY A 100 18.54 23.09 -7.18
N VAL A 101 19.46 22.15 -7.47
CA VAL A 101 19.20 21.03 -8.37
C VAL A 101 19.21 19.71 -7.61
N VAL A 102 18.21 18.86 -7.83
CA VAL A 102 18.15 17.54 -7.23
C VAL A 102 19.17 16.60 -7.89
N PRO A 103 20.05 15.91 -7.12
CA PRO A 103 21.03 14.98 -7.65
C PRO A 103 20.41 13.90 -8.54
N LEU A 104 21.15 13.48 -9.57
CA LEU A 104 20.65 12.49 -10.53
C LEU A 104 20.33 11.14 -9.87
N SER A 105 21.12 10.70 -8.89
CA SER A 105 20.87 9.48 -8.12
C SER A 105 19.50 9.51 -7.41
N VAL A 106 19.13 10.64 -6.82
CA VAL A 106 17.85 10.84 -6.16
C VAL A 106 16.72 10.83 -7.19
N ARG A 107 16.87 11.54 -8.31
CA ARG A 107 15.86 11.55 -9.39
C ARG A 107 15.58 10.16 -9.94
N ILE A 108 16.62 9.37 -10.18
CA ILE A 108 16.47 7.97 -10.63
C ILE A 108 15.77 7.13 -9.58
N ALA A 109 16.13 7.28 -8.30
CA ALA A 109 15.47 6.56 -7.21
C ALA A 109 13.96 6.85 -7.16
N PHE A 110 13.53 8.10 -7.36
CA PHE A 110 12.12 8.48 -7.44
C PHE A 110 11.42 7.84 -8.66
N TYR A 111 12.07 7.80 -9.81
CA TYR A 111 11.50 7.18 -11.02
C TYR A 111 11.40 5.67 -10.90
N VAL A 112 12.38 5.02 -10.31
CA VAL A 112 12.34 3.58 -10.02
C VAL A 112 11.22 3.27 -9.02
N GLY A 113 11.07 4.09 -7.97
CA GLY A 113 9.98 3.98 -7.02
C GLY A 113 8.60 4.16 -7.67
N ALA A 114 8.46 5.16 -8.55
CA ALA A 114 7.23 5.41 -9.31
C ALA A 114 6.87 4.24 -10.23
N ALA A 115 7.84 3.70 -10.97
CA ALA A 115 7.64 2.56 -11.87
C ALA A 115 7.29 1.28 -11.09
N GLY A 116 7.99 1.03 -9.97
CA GLY A 116 7.72 -0.11 -9.09
C GLY A 116 6.33 -0.06 -8.48
N LEU A 117 5.93 1.08 -7.94
CA LEU A 117 4.61 1.29 -7.35
C LEU A 117 3.50 1.11 -8.40
N PHE A 118 3.62 1.81 -9.52
CA PHE A 118 2.61 1.74 -10.57
C PHE A 118 2.50 0.34 -11.16
N GLY A 119 3.64 -0.31 -11.43
CA GLY A 119 3.70 -1.69 -11.93
C GLY A 119 3.08 -2.69 -10.96
N ALA A 120 3.38 -2.59 -9.66
CA ALA A 120 2.82 -3.47 -8.64
C ALA A 120 1.31 -3.29 -8.50
N VAL A 121 0.81 -2.04 -8.47
CA VAL A 121 -0.63 -1.79 -8.39
C VAL A 121 -1.34 -2.22 -9.66
N LEU A 122 -0.78 -1.92 -10.83
CA LEU A 122 -1.34 -2.35 -12.10
C LEU A 122 -1.43 -3.87 -12.18
N TRP A 123 -0.36 -4.57 -11.80
CA TRP A 123 -0.36 -6.03 -11.72
C TRP A 123 -1.46 -6.54 -10.79
N THR A 124 -1.58 -5.96 -9.59
CA THR A 124 -2.62 -6.34 -8.62
C THR A 124 -4.01 -6.13 -9.18
N VAL A 125 -4.28 -4.97 -9.81
CA VAL A 125 -5.59 -4.66 -10.39
C VAL A 125 -5.95 -5.60 -11.54
N LEU A 126 -4.98 -6.01 -12.35
CA LEU A 126 -5.19 -6.90 -13.48
C LEU A 126 -5.30 -8.37 -13.06
N SER A 127 -4.47 -8.80 -12.10
CA SER A 127 -4.37 -10.22 -11.69
C SER A 127 -5.40 -10.64 -10.66
N THR A 128 -5.89 -9.70 -9.83
CA THR A 128 -6.78 -10.03 -8.73
C THR A 128 -8.24 -9.91 -9.15
N ARG A 129 -9.05 -10.92 -8.83
CA ARG A 129 -10.51 -10.87 -8.99
C ARG A 129 -11.14 -10.40 -7.69
N GLU A 130 -11.99 -9.39 -7.75
CA GLU A 130 -12.88 -9.05 -6.63
C GLU A 130 -14.07 -10.00 -6.63
N TYR A 131 -14.32 -10.63 -5.50
CA TYR A 131 -15.54 -11.40 -5.28
C TYR A 131 -16.67 -10.43 -4.90
N SER A 132 -17.86 -10.65 -5.47
CA SER A 132 -19.04 -9.89 -5.04
C SER A 132 -19.45 -10.28 -3.61
N PRO A 133 -20.09 -9.39 -2.85
CA PRO A 133 -20.60 -9.71 -1.50
C PRO A 133 -21.47 -10.97 -1.49
N GLU A 134 -22.21 -11.20 -2.57
CA GLU A 134 -23.07 -12.39 -2.74
C GLU A 134 -22.22 -13.67 -2.88
N GLN A 135 -21.11 -13.60 -3.59
CA GLN A 135 -20.18 -14.73 -3.73
C GLN A 135 -19.46 -15.04 -2.41
N ILE A 136 -19.06 -14.01 -1.67
CA ILE A 136 -18.47 -14.18 -0.33
C ILE A 136 -19.50 -14.84 0.60
N ALA A 137 -20.73 -14.35 0.63
CA ALA A 137 -21.80 -14.94 1.43
C ALA A 137 -22.13 -16.40 0.99
N ALA A 138 -22.01 -16.71 -0.29
CA ALA A 138 -22.17 -18.08 -0.78
C ALA A 138 -21.05 -19.01 -0.31
N PHE A 139 -19.79 -18.53 -0.31
CA PHE A 139 -18.64 -19.28 0.22
C PHE A 139 -18.74 -19.48 1.74
N GLU A 140 -19.19 -18.48 2.49
CA GLU A 140 -19.40 -18.59 3.95
C GLU A 140 -20.48 -19.61 4.27
N ARG A 141 -21.60 -19.60 3.54
CA ARG A 141 -22.67 -20.61 3.68
C ARG A 141 -22.15 -22.02 3.35
N ALA A 142 -21.35 -22.16 2.31
CA ALA A 142 -20.77 -23.45 1.93
C ALA A 142 -19.80 -23.99 2.99
N ARG A 143 -19.19 -23.12 3.79
CA ARG A 143 -18.33 -23.47 4.93
C ARG A 143 -19.08 -23.65 6.25
N GLY A 144 -20.40 -23.48 6.28
CA GLY A 144 -21.21 -23.57 7.49
C GLY A 144 -21.08 -22.37 8.43
N LEU A 145 -20.48 -21.28 7.96
CA LEU A 145 -20.40 -20.02 8.67
C LEU A 145 -21.65 -19.19 8.41
N LYS A 146 -22.18 -18.53 9.45
CA LYS A 146 -23.29 -17.57 9.26
C LYS A 146 -22.79 -16.40 8.42
N PRO A 147 -23.46 -16.07 7.30
CA PRO A 147 -23.09 -14.88 6.52
C PRO A 147 -23.31 -13.64 7.38
N VAL A 148 -22.30 -12.80 7.49
CA VAL A 148 -22.44 -11.47 8.11
C VAL A 148 -23.21 -10.60 7.12
N ALA A 149 -24.34 -10.04 7.52
CA ALA A 149 -25.11 -9.14 6.67
C ALA A 149 -24.30 -7.89 6.32
N PRO A 150 -24.46 -7.32 5.11
CA PRO A 150 -23.77 -6.10 4.72
C PRO A 150 -24.14 -4.95 5.68
N GLY A 151 -23.20 -4.53 6.53
CA GLY A 151 -23.39 -3.47 7.52
C GLY A 151 -23.51 -3.94 8.97
N GLU A 152 -23.53 -5.23 9.23
CA GLU A 152 -23.42 -5.77 10.58
C GLU A 152 -21.92 -5.89 10.93
N GLU A 153 -21.48 -5.12 11.91
CA GLU A 153 -20.16 -5.35 12.51
C GLU A 153 -20.16 -6.76 13.14
N PRO A 154 -19.11 -7.56 12.93
CA PRO A 154 -18.98 -8.85 13.61
C PRO A 154 -19.14 -8.59 15.12
N PRO A 155 -19.88 -9.44 15.85
CA PRO A 155 -20.13 -9.23 17.26
C PRO A 155 -18.78 -9.01 17.96
N ALA A 156 -18.63 -7.84 18.58
CA ALA A 156 -17.43 -7.48 19.31
C ALA A 156 -17.14 -8.61 20.29
N LYS A 157 -16.02 -9.34 20.08
CA LYS A 157 -15.59 -10.36 21.04
C LYS A 157 -15.53 -9.65 22.37
N SER A 158 -16.35 -10.04 23.32
CA SER A 158 -16.47 -9.34 24.59
C SER A 158 -15.08 -9.23 25.20
N VAL A 159 -14.73 -8.04 25.68
CA VAL A 159 -13.46 -7.75 26.36
C VAL A 159 -13.14 -8.77 27.47
N ARG A 160 -14.17 -9.41 28.01
CA ARG A 160 -14.09 -10.53 28.96
C ARG A 160 -13.40 -11.77 28.40
N GLY A 161 -13.56 -12.10 27.11
CA GLY A 161 -12.86 -13.23 26.47
C GLY A 161 -11.37 -13.00 26.32
N TRP A 162 -10.94 -11.75 26.15
CA TRP A 162 -9.53 -11.37 26.06
C TRP A 162 -8.79 -11.51 27.40
N LEU A 163 -9.45 -11.16 28.49
CA LEU A 163 -8.86 -11.23 29.83
C LEU A 163 -8.71 -12.68 30.35
N THR A 164 -9.53 -13.61 29.86
CA THR A 164 -9.43 -15.01 30.27
C THR A 164 -8.42 -15.81 29.44
N THR A 165 -8.15 -15.43 28.20
CA THR A 165 -7.17 -16.13 27.34
C THR A 165 -5.76 -15.57 27.48
N GLY A 166 -5.60 -14.32 27.92
CA GLY A 166 -4.30 -13.69 28.13
C GLY A 166 -3.63 -13.99 29.48
N LEU A 167 -4.33 -14.71 30.40
CA LEU A 167 -3.80 -15.05 31.73
C LEU A 167 -3.33 -16.52 31.84
N VAL A 168 -3.34 -17.27 30.75
CA VAL A 168 -2.95 -18.71 30.72
C VAL A 168 -1.77 -18.97 29.76
N CYS A 169 -0.97 -17.94 29.48
CA CYS A 169 0.36 -18.11 28.83
C CYS A 169 1.43 -17.49 29.69
#